data_dc8869a5424d109cd910756b15220bf3
#
_entry.id   dc8869a5424d109cd910756b15220bf3
#
_cell.length_a   1.000
_cell.length_b   1.000
_cell.length_c   1.000
_cell.angle_alpha   90.00
_cell.angle_beta   90.00
_cell.angle_gamma   90.00
#
_symmetry.space_group_name_H-M   'P 1'
#
loop_
_entity.id
_entity.type
_entity.pdbx_description
1 polymer ?
#
loop_
_entity_poly.entity_id
_entity_poly.type
_entity_poly.pdbx_seq_one_letter_code
_entity_poly.pdbx_strand_id
1 'polypeptide(L)'
;EAERSKENALGLLMKQALEGVVAVPWTLMLDKWRMAVFDGSLNEEELNDYWWELRKKYQGVESPIDRPDDAFDPGAKYHIPGNTPYTRYYLARVLQYQFHEALCESMSFEGDLHECSIYSNDEAGLRLRNMLAMGQSQPWPDALETITGQRTLSGKSLLNYYAPLKEWLDEQNRNRACGW
;
A
#
# COMPACT_ATOMS: atom_id res chain seq x y z
N GLU A 1 20.65 -8.10 24.84
CA GLU A 1 20.62 -6.86 24.00
C GLU A 1 20.17 -7.16 22.58
N ALA A 2 20.73 -8.17 21.89
CA ALA A 2 20.34 -8.51 20.52
C ALA A 2 18.87 -8.96 20.37
N GLU A 3 18.33 -9.71 21.32
CA GLU A 3 16.95 -10.16 21.32
C GLU A 3 15.97 -8.99 21.49
N ARG A 4 16.27 -8.08 22.39
CA ARG A 4 15.51 -6.84 22.60
C ARG A 4 15.57 -5.91 21.37
N SER A 5 16.67 -5.95 20.63
CA SER A 5 16.81 -5.19 19.37
C SER A 5 15.89 -5.76 18.28
N LYS A 6 15.80 -7.10 18.14
CA LYS A 6 14.90 -7.77 17.20
C LYS A 6 13.42 -7.52 17.53
N GLU A 7 13.03 -7.60 18.80
CA GLU A 7 11.66 -7.31 19.23
C GLU A 7 11.27 -5.86 18.92
N ASN A 8 12.18 -4.90 19.13
CA ASN A 8 11.96 -3.51 18.77
C ASN A 8 11.81 -3.30 17.25
N ALA A 9 12.61 -4.00 16.44
CA ALA A 9 12.53 -3.94 14.99
C ALA A 9 11.19 -4.52 14.48
N LEU A 10 10.76 -5.67 14.98
CA LEU A 10 9.45 -6.25 14.66
C LEU A 10 8.30 -5.35 15.09
N GLY A 11 8.38 -4.74 16.27
CA GLY A 11 7.38 -3.78 16.75
C GLY A 11 7.27 -2.55 15.82
N LEU A 12 8.40 -2.05 15.32
CA LEU A 12 8.42 -0.95 14.35
C LEU A 12 7.83 -1.39 12.99
N LEU A 13 8.21 -2.58 12.50
CA LEU A 13 7.62 -3.14 11.27
C LEU A 13 6.12 -3.34 11.39
N MET A 14 5.64 -3.83 12.53
CA MET A 14 4.20 -3.99 12.80
C MET A 14 3.49 -2.64 12.71
N LYS A 15 4.03 -1.62 13.35
CA LYS A 15 3.47 -0.26 13.28
C LYS A 15 3.41 0.25 11.84
N GLN A 16 4.49 0.09 11.08
CA GLN A 16 4.55 0.48 9.67
C GLN A 16 3.55 -0.33 8.81
N ALA A 17 3.39 -1.63 9.08
CA ALA A 17 2.44 -2.48 8.37
C ALA A 17 0.99 -2.07 8.63
N LEU A 18 0.63 -1.73 9.87
CA LEU A 18 -0.69 -1.23 10.23
C LEU A 18 -1.05 0.09 9.53
N GLU A 19 -0.07 0.90 9.19
CA GLU A 19 -0.27 2.13 8.41
C GLU A 19 -0.18 1.89 6.89
N GLY A 20 0.80 1.10 6.46
CA GLY A 20 1.16 0.92 5.05
C GLY A 20 0.40 -0.19 4.35
N VAL A 21 0.43 -1.41 4.90
CA VAL A 21 -0.20 -2.58 4.27
C VAL A 21 -1.72 -2.48 4.33
N VAL A 22 -2.28 -2.06 5.48
CA VAL A 22 -3.74 -1.90 5.65
C VAL A 22 -4.32 -0.83 4.73
N ALA A 23 -3.53 0.18 4.34
CA ALA A 23 -3.96 1.19 3.39
C ALA A 23 -4.14 0.65 1.96
N VAL A 24 -3.45 -0.44 1.58
CA VAL A 24 -3.51 -1.00 0.21
C VAL A 24 -4.93 -1.43 -0.17
N PRO A 25 -5.61 -2.32 0.59
CA PRO A 25 -7.00 -2.70 0.28
C PRO A 25 -7.98 -1.52 0.38
N TRP A 26 -7.77 -0.59 1.32
CA TRP A 26 -8.56 0.63 1.42
C TRP A 26 -8.52 1.47 0.15
N THR A 27 -7.32 1.73 -0.37
CA THR A 27 -7.14 2.55 -1.58
C THR A 27 -7.73 1.88 -2.81
N LEU A 28 -7.67 0.56 -2.90
CA LEU A 28 -8.25 -0.22 -3.98
C LEU A 28 -9.78 -0.19 -3.93
N MET A 29 -10.38 -0.47 -2.75
CA MET A 29 -11.82 -0.59 -2.63
C MET A 29 -12.55 0.73 -2.93
N LEU A 30 -11.95 1.86 -2.58
CA LEU A 30 -12.56 3.17 -2.79
C LEU A 30 -12.77 3.47 -4.28
N ASP A 31 -11.76 3.23 -5.12
CA ASP A 31 -11.92 3.43 -6.56
C ASP A 31 -12.72 2.30 -7.22
N LYS A 32 -12.77 1.09 -6.66
CA LYS A 32 -13.74 0.06 -7.11
C LYS A 32 -15.18 0.54 -6.92
N TRP A 33 -15.48 1.11 -5.75
CA TRP A 33 -16.78 1.72 -5.50
C TRP A 33 -17.08 2.83 -6.52
N ARG A 34 -16.13 3.76 -6.68
CA ARG A 34 -16.28 4.89 -7.62
C ARG A 34 -16.49 4.44 -9.05
N MET A 35 -15.75 3.44 -9.53
CA MET A 35 -15.88 2.93 -10.89
C MET A 35 -17.25 2.28 -11.10
N ALA A 36 -17.77 1.55 -10.11
CA ALA A 36 -19.12 0.98 -10.19
C ALA A 36 -20.22 2.04 -10.26
N VAL A 37 -20.00 3.22 -9.63
CA VAL A 37 -20.89 4.39 -9.78
C VAL A 37 -20.77 4.97 -11.20
N PHE A 38 -19.56 5.10 -11.73
CA PHE A 38 -19.33 5.77 -13.01
C PHE A 38 -19.74 4.93 -14.21
N ASP A 39 -19.64 3.62 -14.13
CA ASP A 39 -20.04 2.71 -15.21
C ASP A 39 -21.54 2.36 -15.15
N GLY A 40 -22.26 2.84 -14.13
CA GLY A 40 -23.70 2.65 -13.98
C GLY A 40 -24.09 1.27 -13.48
N SER A 41 -23.15 0.48 -12.94
CA SER A 41 -23.45 -0.83 -12.34
C SER A 41 -24.11 -0.76 -10.98
N LEU A 42 -24.18 0.44 -10.36
CA LEU A 42 -24.87 0.70 -9.10
C LEU A 42 -26.00 1.69 -9.30
N ASN A 43 -27.16 1.36 -8.74
CA ASN A 43 -28.26 2.31 -8.59
C ASN A 43 -28.05 3.19 -7.36
N GLU A 44 -28.73 4.31 -7.30
CA GLU A 44 -28.62 5.27 -6.20
C GLU A 44 -28.91 4.65 -4.83
N GLU A 45 -29.89 3.73 -4.77
CA GLU A 45 -30.31 3.02 -3.57
C GLU A 45 -29.25 2.00 -3.07
N GLU A 46 -28.33 1.54 -3.92
CA GLU A 46 -27.31 0.53 -3.62
C GLU A 46 -25.98 1.15 -3.18
N LEU A 47 -25.79 2.45 -3.29
CA LEU A 47 -24.51 3.12 -3.09
C LEU A 47 -23.89 2.85 -1.73
N ASN A 48 -24.68 2.93 -0.67
CA ASN A 48 -24.23 2.76 0.69
C ASN A 48 -23.99 1.29 1.05
N ASP A 49 -24.86 0.39 0.63
CA ASP A 49 -24.75 -1.05 0.87
C ASP A 49 -23.51 -1.62 0.19
N TYR A 50 -23.27 -1.27 -1.07
CA TYR A 50 -22.08 -1.68 -1.78
C TYR A 50 -20.78 -1.13 -1.16
N TRP A 51 -20.83 0.08 -0.61
CA TRP A 51 -19.70 0.62 0.17
C TRP A 51 -19.35 -0.29 1.36
N TRP A 52 -20.34 -0.70 2.14
CA TRP A 52 -20.12 -1.56 3.30
C TRP A 52 -19.77 -3.00 2.90
N GLU A 53 -20.29 -3.51 1.80
CA GLU A 53 -19.85 -4.78 1.22
C GLU A 53 -18.35 -4.75 0.90
N LEU A 54 -17.88 -3.71 0.23
CA LEU A 54 -16.46 -3.55 -0.08
C LEU A 54 -15.62 -3.35 1.19
N ARG A 55 -16.11 -2.60 2.17
CA ARG A 55 -15.45 -2.42 3.48
C ARG A 55 -15.25 -3.77 4.17
N LYS A 56 -16.28 -4.57 4.23
CA LYS A 56 -16.21 -5.93 4.79
C LYS A 56 -15.23 -6.79 4.01
N LYS A 57 -15.39 -6.85 2.69
CA LYS A 57 -14.57 -7.71 1.81
C LYS A 57 -13.09 -7.38 1.86
N TYR A 58 -12.71 -6.10 1.82
CA TYR A 58 -11.32 -5.68 1.68
C TYR A 58 -10.63 -5.31 2.99
N GLN A 59 -11.39 -5.02 4.04
CA GLN A 59 -10.83 -4.55 5.30
C GLN A 59 -11.34 -5.30 6.53
N GLY A 60 -12.35 -6.19 6.40
CA GLY A 60 -12.99 -6.84 7.53
C GLY A 60 -13.74 -5.87 8.47
N VAL A 61 -14.23 -4.76 7.93
CA VAL A 61 -14.90 -3.70 8.70
C VAL A 61 -16.37 -3.66 8.34
N GLU A 62 -17.23 -3.73 9.34
CA GLU A 62 -18.68 -3.59 9.22
C GLU A 62 -19.15 -2.27 9.84
N SER A 63 -20.35 -1.85 9.49
CA SER A 63 -20.98 -0.70 10.14
C SER A 63 -21.22 -0.99 11.61
N PRO A 64 -20.86 -0.08 12.53
CA PRO A 64 -21.06 -0.28 13.97
C PRO A 64 -22.52 -0.17 14.42
N ILE A 65 -23.39 0.36 13.55
CA ILE A 65 -24.83 0.55 13.76
C ILE A 65 -25.57 0.30 12.45
N ASP A 66 -26.86 -0.01 12.54
CA ASP A 66 -27.73 -0.05 11.37
C ASP A 66 -27.77 1.31 10.68
N ARG A 67 -27.67 1.32 9.35
CA ARG A 67 -27.69 2.53 8.55
C ARG A 67 -29.10 2.80 8.06
N PRO A 68 -29.58 4.07 8.15
CA PRO A 68 -30.84 4.43 7.55
C PRO A 68 -30.75 4.38 6.03
N ASP A 69 -31.91 4.23 5.35
CA ASP A 69 -31.99 4.08 3.89
C ASP A 69 -31.43 5.29 3.11
N ASP A 70 -31.40 6.47 3.72
CA ASP A 70 -30.84 7.69 3.17
C ASP A 70 -29.37 7.94 3.53
N ALA A 71 -28.69 6.97 4.16
CA ALA A 71 -27.29 7.11 4.51
C ALA A 71 -26.38 7.10 3.28
N PHE A 72 -25.38 7.99 3.30
CA PHE A 72 -24.36 8.06 2.25
C PHE A 72 -22.96 8.17 2.87
N ASP A 73 -22.51 7.06 3.50
CA ASP A 73 -21.20 6.98 4.17
C ASP A 73 -19.99 7.23 3.23
N PRO A 74 -20.02 6.83 1.94
CA PRO A 74 -18.98 7.19 1.00
C PRO A 74 -18.69 8.69 0.94
N GLY A 75 -19.70 9.52 1.08
CA GLY A 75 -19.61 10.98 1.04
C GLY A 75 -18.78 11.59 2.17
N ALA A 76 -18.59 10.87 3.29
CA ALA A 76 -17.72 11.30 4.37
C ALA A 76 -16.21 11.27 4.00
N LYS A 77 -15.84 10.56 2.94
CA LYS A 77 -14.47 10.55 2.43
C LYS A 77 -14.26 11.68 1.43
N TYR A 78 -13.52 12.72 1.81
CA TYR A 78 -13.25 13.92 1.00
C TYR A 78 -13.01 13.65 -0.49
N HIS A 79 -12.27 12.61 -0.84
CA HIS A 79 -11.91 12.27 -2.22
C HIS A 79 -13.09 11.86 -3.10
N ILE A 80 -14.22 11.50 -2.50
CA ILE A 80 -15.43 11.14 -3.23
C ILE A 80 -16.16 12.42 -3.67
N PRO A 81 -16.65 13.30 -2.78
CA PRO A 81 -17.26 14.54 -3.21
C PRO A 81 -16.27 15.49 -3.91
N GLY A 82 -14.99 15.44 -3.56
CA GLY A 82 -13.94 16.20 -4.23
C GLY A 82 -13.50 15.63 -5.57
N ASN A 83 -14.13 14.54 -6.04
CA ASN A 83 -13.84 13.87 -7.32
C ASN A 83 -12.35 13.64 -7.57
N THR A 84 -11.61 13.21 -6.53
CA THR A 84 -10.17 12.97 -6.61
C THR A 84 -9.88 11.47 -6.75
N PRO A 85 -9.25 11.00 -7.86
CA PRO A 85 -8.89 9.60 -8.02
C PRO A 85 -8.02 9.08 -6.88
N TYR A 86 -8.30 7.85 -6.41
CA TYR A 86 -7.64 7.30 -5.23
C TYR A 86 -6.63 6.17 -5.54
N THR A 87 -6.73 5.52 -6.70
CA THR A 87 -5.79 4.49 -7.17
C THR A 87 -4.34 4.97 -7.17
N ARG A 88 -4.09 6.28 -7.32
CA ARG A 88 -2.75 6.86 -7.22
C ARG A 88 -2.05 6.53 -5.90
N TYR A 89 -2.78 6.45 -4.81
CA TYR A 89 -2.22 6.09 -3.49
C TYR A 89 -1.90 4.60 -3.40
N TYR A 90 -2.70 3.75 -4.05
CA TYR A 90 -2.37 2.33 -4.20
C TYR A 90 -1.05 2.14 -4.95
N LEU A 91 -0.93 2.78 -6.11
CA LEU A 91 0.28 2.72 -6.92
C LEU A 91 1.50 3.25 -6.16
N ALA A 92 1.37 4.39 -5.49
CA ALA A 92 2.45 4.97 -4.70
C ALA A 92 2.89 4.05 -3.54
N ARG A 93 1.94 3.36 -2.88
CA ARG A 93 2.25 2.40 -1.82
C ARG A 93 3.05 1.20 -2.31
N VAL A 94 2.81 0.74 -3.52
CA VAL A 94 3.57 -0.37 -4.10
C VAL A 94 4.92 0.12 -4.63
N LEU A 95 4.93 1.22 -5.38
CA LEU A 95 6.13 1.77 -6.01
C LEU A 95 7.21 2.16 -4.99
N GLN A 96 6.85 2.70 -3.83
CA GLN A 96 7.84 3.07 -2.81
C GLN A 96 8.74 1.90 -2.40
N TYR A 97 8.20 0.68 -2.33
CA TYR A 97 8.98 -0.52 -1.98
C TYR A 97 9.84 -0.99 -3.16
N GLN A 98 9.35 -0.89 -4.41
CA GLN A 98 10.17 -1.18 -5.58
C GLN A 98 11.36 -0.20 -5.69
N PHE A 99 11.13 1.08 -5.44
CA PHE A 99 12.20 2.07 -5.42
C PHE A 99 13.21 1.78 -4.31
N HIS A 100 12.73 1.51 -3.10
CA HIS A 100 13.59 1.22 -1.96
C HIS A 100 14.47 -0.01 -2.20
N GLU A 101 13.89 -1.14 -2.64
CA GLU A 101 14.62 -2.36 -2.94
C GLU A 101 15.70 -2.11 -4.00
N ALA A 102 15.34 -1.47 -5.12
CA ALA A 102 16.30 -1.19 -6.20
C ALA A 102 17.44 -0.26 -5.76
N LEU A 103 17.16 0.72 -4.90
CA LEU A 103 18.20 1.60 -4.33
C LEU A 103 19.10 0.84 -3.36
N CYS A 104 18.56 -0.06 -2.54
CA CYS A 104 19.34 -0.91 -1.64
C CYS A 104 20.22 -1.90 -2.40
N GLU A 105 19.69 -2.51 -3.46
CA GLU A 105 20.44 -3.37 -4.38
C GLU A 105 21.61 -2.62 -5.05
N SER A 106 21.40 -1.36 -5.44
CA SER A 106 22.46 -0.55 -6.06
C SER A 106 23.67 -0.32 -5.14
N MET A 107 23.42 -0.35 -3.83
CA MET A 107 24.46 -0.21 -2.81
C MET A 107 25.09 -1.54 -2.40
N SER A 108 24.69 -2.66 -3.03
CA SER A 108 25.09 -4.02 -2.62
C SER A 108 24.76 -4.31 -1.15
N PHE A 109 23.63 -3.80 -0.67
CA PHE A 109 23.19 -4.05 0.70
C PHE A 109 22.85 -5.53 0.89
N GLU A 110 23.41 -6.13 1.95
CA GLU A 110 23.12 -7.50 2.38
C GLU A 110 22.41 -7.45 3.74
N GLY A 111 21.23 -8.05 3.82
CA GLY A 111 20.41 -8.09 5.03
C GLY A 111 18.92 -7.93 4.71
N ASP A 112 18.12 -7.85 5.76
CA ASP A 112 16.68 -7.67 5.63
C ASP A 112 16.37 -6.29 5.05
N LEU A 113 15.51 -6.23 4.02
CA LEU A 113 15.26 -5.01 3.25
C LEU A 113 14.79 -3.83 4.12
N HIS A 114 14.07 -4.10 5.20
CA HIS A 114 13.60 -3.07 6.13
C HIS A 114 14.72 -2.41 6.96
N GLU A 115 15.89 -3.03 7.05
CA GLU A 115 17.07 -2.49 7.73
C GLU A 115 17.94 -1.64 6.80
N CYS A 116 17.70 -1.69 5.49
CA CYS A 116 18.45 -0.91 4.54
C CYS A 116 18.17 0.59 4.70
N SER A 117 19.23 1.39 4.73
CA SER A 117 19.16 2.84 4.70
C SER A 117 19.90 3.40 3.49
N ILE A 118 19.21 4.16 2.69
CA ILE A 118 19.79 4.88 1.55
C ILE A 118 20.40 6.25 1.94
N TYR A 119 20.35 6.57 3.24
CA TYR A 119 20.82 7.87 3.75
C TYR A 119 22.32 8.05 3.49
N SER A 120 22.68 9.23 2.98
CA SER A 120 24.06 9.61 2.65
C SER A 120 24.78 8.67 1.66
N ASN A 121 24.02 7.94 0.81
CA ASN A 121 24.59 7.11 -0.24
C ASN A 121 24.51 7.84 -1.59
N ASP A 122 25.65 8.11 -2.21
CA ASP A 122 25.75 8.91 -3.45
C ASP A 122 25.17 8.15 -4.66
N GLU A 123 25.34 6.84 -4.75
CA GLU A 123 24.81 6.01 -5.86
C GLU A 123 23.27 5.96 -5.82
N ALA A 124 22.69 5.67 -4.66
CA ALA A 124 21.24 5.70 -4.47
C ALA A 124 20.68 7.12 -4.74
N GLY A 125 21.38 8.14 -4.24
CA GLY A 125 21.02 9.54 -4.49
C GLY A 125 21.08 9.94 -5.97
N LEU A 126 22.06 9.45 -6.72
CA LEU A 126 22.18 9.70 -8.15
C LEU A 126 21.03 9.04 -8.93
N ARG A 127 20.72 7.78 -8.66
CA ARG A 127 19.60 7.06 -9.31
C ARG A 127 18.27 7.76 -9.06
N LEU A 128 17.99 8.11 -7.81
CA LEU A 128 16.78 8.83 -7.45
C LEU A 128 16.70 10.19 -8.17
N ARG A 129 17.79 10.93 -8.22
CA ARG A 129 17.88 12.23 -8.90
C ARG A 129 17.63 12.10 -10.39
N ASN A 130 18.19 11.09 -11.05
CA ASN A 130 17.99 10.85 -12.47
C ASN A 130 16.52 10.59 -12.80
N MET A 131 15.84 9.78 -11.99
CA MET A 131 14.40 9.53 -12.15
C MET A 131 13.59 10.82 -11.92
N LEU A 132 13.86 11.57 -10.85
CA LEU A 132 13.16 12.82 -10.53
C LEU A 132 13.36 13.90 -11.58
N ALA A 133 14.56 13.97 -12.20
CA ALA A 133 14.86 14.94 -13.24
C ALA A 133 14.03 14.75 -14.53
N MET A 134 13.47 13.57 -14.75
CA MET A 134 12.55 13.32 -15.87
C MET A 134 11.24 14.08 -15.72
N GLY A 135 10.80 14.37 -14.49
CA GLY A 135 9.51 15.00 -14.21
C GLY A 135 8.35 14.25 -14.88
N GLN A 136 7.57 14.96 -15.68
CA GLN A 136 6.46 14.39 -16.49
C GLN A 136 6.78 14.35 -17.99
N SER A 137 8.07 14.40 -18.36
CA SER A 137 8.48 14.42 -19.77
C SER A 137 8.35 13.07 -20.47
N GLN A 138 8.24 11.98 -19.69
CA GLN A 138 8.13 10.62 -20.19
C GLN A 138 7.00 9.88 -19.46
N PRO A 139 6.45 8.79 -20.03
CA PRO A 139 5.50 7.91 -19.35
C PRO A 139 6.08 7.33 -18.05
N TRP A 140 5.25 7.11 -17.03
CA TRP A 140 5.69 6.61 -15.73
C TRP A 140 6.47 5.25 -15.77
N PRO A 141 6.24 4.32 -16.73
CA PRO A 141 7.07 3.12 -16.81
C PRO A 141 8.55 3.41 -17.14
N ASP A 142 8.83 4.50 -17.86
CA ASP A 142 10.21 4.91 -18.16
C ASP A 142 10.90 5.46 -16.90
N ALA A 143 10.17 6.20 -16.07
CA ALA A 143 10.66 6.65 -14.78
C ALA A 143 10.92 5.48 -13.82
N LEU A 144 10.02 4.47 -13.80
CA LEU A 144 10.20 3.25 -13.03
C LEU A 144 11.44 2.48 -13.50
N GLU A 145 11.62 2.32 -14.81
CA GLU A 145 12.78 1.65 -15.39
C GLU A 145 14.10 2.35 -15.03
N THR A 146 14.13 3.68 -15.03
CA THR A 146 15.32 4.48 -14.69
C THR A 146 15.82 4.18 -13.28
N ILE A 147 14.94 3.95 -12.32
CA ILE A 147 15.32 3.70 -10.93
C ILE A 147 15.45 2.22 -10.61
N THR A 148 14.62 1.34 -11.22
CA THR A 148 14.51 -0.08 -10.85
C THR A 148 15.01 -1.04 -11.91
N GLY A 149 15.21 -0.61 -13.14
CA GLY A 149 15.43 -1.48 -14.29
C GLY A 149 14.18 -2.26 -14.75
N GLN A 150 13.01 -1.98 -14.19
CA GLN A 150 11.75 -2.66 -14.49
C GLN A 150 10.71 -1.66 -15.00
N ARG A 151 9.85 -2.10 -15.92
CA ARG A 151 8.77 -1.26 -16.49
C ARG A 151 7.38 -1.57 -15.92
N THR A 152 7.29 -2.55 -15.04
CA THR A 152 6.01 -3.05 -14.51
C THR A 152 5.92 -2.93 -13.00
N LEU A 153 4.73 -2.58 -12.53
CA LEU A 153 4.41 -2.56 -11.10
C LEU A 153 4.45 -3.99 -10.54
N SER A 154 5.10 -4.18 -9.40
CA SER A 154 5.19 -5.45 -8.69
C SER A 154 5.02 -5.27 -7.19
N GLY A 155 4.17 -6.08 -6.57
CA GLY A 155 4.03 -6.16 -5.12
C GLY A 155 5.14 -6.95 -4.42
N LYS A 156 6.08 -7.55 -5.18
CA LYS A 156 7.14 -8.42 -4.61
C LYS A 156 8.01 -7.68 -3.59
N SER A 157 8.42 -6.46 -3.91
CA SER A 157 9.28 -5.63 -3.04
C SER A 157 8.59 -5.28 -1.72
N LEU A 158 7.28 -5.03 -1.74
CA LEU A 158 6.49 -4.85 -0.52
C LEU A 158 6.49 -6.12 0.35
N LEU A 159 6.30 -7.29 -0.27
CA LEU A 159 6.34 -8.56 0.45
C LEU A 159 7.73 -8.84 1.02
N ASN A 160 8.80 -8.55 0.28
CA ASN A 160 10.19 -8.69 0.74
C ASN A 160 10.48 -7.77 1.94
N TYR A 161 10.00 -6.54 1.90
CA TYR A 161 10.20 -5.58 3.00
C TYR A 161 9.58 -6.06 4.31
N TYR A 162 8.40 -6.68 4.25
CA TYR A 162 7.70 -7.19 5.42
C TYR A 162 7.90 -8.68 5.68
N ALA A 163 8.80 -9.35 4.96
CA ALA A 163 9.03 -10.78 5.12
C ALA A 163 9.32 -11.20 6.56
N PRO A 164 10.20 -10.54 7.34
CA PRO A 164 10.46 -10.93 8.73
C PRO A 164 9.22 -10.79 9.63
N LEU A 165 8.40 -9.78 9.40
CA LEU A 165 7.14 -9.62 10.14
C LEU A 165 6.14 -10.71 9.76
N LYS A 166 6.05 -11.05 8.48
CA LYS A 166 5.15 -12.11 8.01
C LYS A 166 5.54 -13.45 8.61
N GLU A 167 6.82 -13.81 8.62
CA GLU A 167 7.32 -15.04 9.23
C GLU A 167 6.96 -15.11 10.72
N TRP A 168 7.17 -14.03 11.45
CA TRP A 168 6.80 -13.94 12.86
C TRP A 168 5.28 -14.09 13.07
N LEU A 169 4.47 -13.43 12.23
CA LEU A 169 3.01 -13.54 12.30
C LEU A 169 2.51 -14.95 11.97
N ASP A 170 3.10 -15.61 10.98
CA ASP A 170 2.76 -17.00 10.62
C ASP A 170 3.04 -17.95 11.80
N GLU A 171 4.13 -17.74 12.52
CA GLU A 171 4.45 -18.50 13.75
C GLU A 171 3.42 -18.23 14.86
N GLN A 172 3.14 -16.94 15.15
CA GLN A 172 2.21 -16.55 16.23
C GLN A 172 0.77 -17.01 15.96
N ASN A 173 0.39 -17.12 14.69
CA ASN A 173 -0.96 -17.48 14.28
C ASN A 173 -1.10 -18.94 13.83
N ARG A 174 -0.08 -19.78 13.96
CA ARG A 174 -0.04 -21.17 13.47
C ARG A 174 -1.28 -22.00 13.83
N ASN A 175 -1.87 -21.75 15.00
CA ASN A 175 -3.04 -22.47 15.50
C ASN A 175 -4.27 -21.58 15.67
N ARG A 176 -4.34 -20.46 14.95
CA ARG A 176 -5.46 -19.53 15.03
C ARG A 176 -6.17 -19.46 13.68
N ALA A 177 -7.49 -19.37 13.72
CA ALA A 177 -8.26 -18.97 12.55
C ALA A 177 -8.08 -17.45 12.38
N CYS A 178 -7.55 -17.03 11.22
CA CYS A 178 -7.35 -15.63 10.87
C CYS A 178 -8.23 -15.28 9.66
N GLY A 179 -8.74 -14.06 9.67
CA GLY A 179 -9.63 -13.56 8.62
C GLY A 179 -11.00 -13.17 9.15
N TRP A 180 -11.88 -12.75 8.24
CA TRP A 180 -13.25 -12.31 8.52
C TRP A 180 -14.25 -12.89 7.50
#